data_a21ff8f9a07f644f3871c137db5b3fa5
#
_entry.id   a21ff8f9a07f644f3871c137db5b3fa5
#
_cell.length_a   1.000
_cell.length_b   1.000
_cell.length_c   1.000
_cell.angle_alpha   90.00
_cell.angle_beta   90.00
_cell.angle_gamma   90.00
#
_symmetry.space_group_name_H-M   'P 1'
#
loop_
_entity.id
_entity.type
_entity.pdbx_description
1 polymer ?
#
loop_
_entity_poly.entity_id
_entity_poly.type
_entity_poly.pdbx_seq_one_letter_code
_entity_poly.pdbx_strand_id
1 'polypeptide(L)'
;MIKLGDYNKMTVVKEVDFGLYLDGGDEGEILLPKRYVPEGVKPGDELEVFIYLDQEERPVATTEHPLCKVGDFAYLEVSWVNEYGAFLNWGLMKDLFCPFREQKKRMQKGESYIVHVHIDEESYRIVASAKIERYFAERHPFYNHGQEVDLLVWQKTEMGFKVIIDNCYPGLVYEDQVFRYLHTGDRVKGYINTVRPDGKIDVTLQPTGRQQTLDFSETLLQYLKDNGGVCDLGDRSDAEDIKRRFQVSKKVYKRAIGDLYRRRLINITDGGIALV
;
A
#
# COMPACT_ATOMS: atom_id res chain seq x y z
N MET A 1 9.62 12.71 24.37
CA MET A 1 8.25 13.05 23.88
C MET A 1 7.70 11.85 23.11
N ILE A 2 6.56 11.31 23.52
CA ILE A 2 5.90 10.18 22.83
C ILE A 2 5.34 10.62 21.47
N LYS A 3 5.27 9.67 20.55
CA LYS A 3 4.63 9.86 19.25
C LYS A 3 3.24 9.24 19.29
N LEU A 4 2.22 10.09 19.45
CA LEU A 4 0.83 9.64 19.40
C LEU A 4 0.48 9.14 17.99
N GLY A 5 -0.16 7.96 17.92
CA GLY A 5 -0.50 7.33 16.64
C GLY A 5 0.68 6.71 15.90
N ASP A 6 1.78 6.41 16.60
CA ASP A 6 2.97 5.75 16.05
C ASP A 6 3.60 4.80 17.08
N TYR A 7 4.59 4.01 16.64
CA TYR A 7 5.35 3.12 17.49
C TYR A 7 6.39 3.88 18.32
N ASN A 8 6.50 3.49 19.58
CA ASN A 8 7.42 4.05 20.56
C ASN A 8 8.14 2.92 21.29
N LYS A 9 9.45 3.06 21.52
CA LYS A 9 10.20 2.21 22.42
C LYS A 9 10.10 2.80 23.82
N MET A 10 9.57 2.02 24.76
CA MET A 10 9.28 2.50 26.11
C MET A 10 9.74 1.49 27.14
N THR A 11 10.25 1.98 28.28
CA THR A 11 10.68 1.15 29.40
C THR A 11 9.51 0.86 30.32
N VAL A 12 9.41 -0.37 30.79
CA VAL A 12 8.44 -0.78 31.80
C VAL A 12 8.87 -0.23 33.16
N VAL A 13 8.01 0.60 33.77
CA VAL A 13 8.28 1.21 35.10
C VAL A 13 7.83 0.28 36.21
N LYS A 14 6.59 -0.21 36.12
CA LYS A 14 5.98 -1.06 37.17
C LYS A 14 4.87 -1.94 36.64
N GLU A 15 4.62 -3.03 37.35
CA GLU A 15 3.49 -3.93 37.11
C GLU A 15 2.35 -3.61 38.07
N VAL A 16 1.11 -3.72 37.56
CA VAL A 16 -0.13 -3.57 38.35
C VAL A 16 -1.14 -4.66 37.93
N ASP A 17 -2.19 -4.86 38.70
CA ASP A 17 -3.17 -5.93 38.46
C ASP A 17 -3.82 -5.89 37.04
N PHE A 18 -3.95 -4.71 36.49
CA PHE A 18 -4.60 -4.47 35.18
C PHE A 18 -3.64 -4.19 34.02
N GLY A 19 -2.30 -4.28 34.22
CA GLY A 19 -1.31 -4.13 33.18
C GLY A 19 0.06 -3.69 33.64
N LEU A 20 0.78 -3.01 32.71
CA LEU A 20 2.08 -2.40 33.00
C LEU A 20 1.99 -0.89 32.80
N TYR A 21 2.75 -0.12 33.57
CA TYR A 21 3.01 1.27 33.28
C TYR A 21 4.36 1.42 32.60
N LEU A 22 4.36 2.16 31.50
CA LEU A 22 5.52 2.47 30.67
C LEU A 22 5.95 3.93 30.90
N ASP A 23 7.25 4.19 30.80
CA ASP A 23 7.81 5.53 30.94
C ASP A 23 7.49 6.38 29.71
N GLY A 24 6.56 7.34 29.85
CA GLY A 24 6.20 8.32 28.82
C GLY A 24 7.01 9.62 28.89
N GLY A 25 8.02 9.69 29.74
CA GLY A 25 8.82 10.91 29.94
C GLY A 25 7.97 12.06 30.48
N ASP A 26 7.94 13.18 29.75
CA ASP A 26 7.15 14.37 30.12
C ASP A 26 5.64 14.14 30.15
N GLU A 27 5.13 13.11 29.43
CA GLU A 27 3.73 12.71 29.41
C GLU A 27 3.34 11.83 30.59
N GLY A 28 4.29 11.51 31.47
CA GLY A 28 4.09 10.65 32.63
C GLY A 28 4.03 9.16 32.29
N GLU A 29 3.38 8.39 33.15
CA GLU A 29 3.27 6.94 32.97
C GLU A 29 2.12 6.57 32.02
N ILE A 30 2.40 5.76 31.00
CA ILE A 30 1.43 5.28 30.01
C ILE A 30 1.03 3.84 30.32
N LEU A 31 -0.26 3.57 30.40
CA LEU A 31 -0.78 2.23 30.67
C LEU A 31 -0.68 1.34 29.43
N LEU A 32 -0.07 0.17 29.58
CA LEU A 32 -0.21 -0.98 28.69
C LEU A 32 -1.18 -1.97 29.35
N PRO A 33 -2.44 -2.11 28.89
CA PRO A 33 -3.42 -3.00 29.48
C PRO A 33 -2.96 -4.47 29.46
N LYS A 34 -3.31 -5.23 30.50
CA LYS A 34 -2.85 -6.61 30.75
C LYS A 34 -2.98 -7.55 29.54
N ARG A 35 -4.05 -7.40 28.78
CA ARG A 35 -4.30 -8.22 27.57
C ARG A 35 -3.29 -8.01 26.45
N TYR A 36 -2.53 -6.91 26.48
CA TYR A 36 -1.51 -6.56 25.50
C TYR A 36 -0.09 -6.77 26.01
N VAL A 37 0.06 -7.25 27.26
CA VAL A 37 1.37 -7.50 27.87
C VAL A 37 1.93 -8.82 27.34
N PRO A 38 3.11 -8.82 26.69
CA PRO A 38 3.77 -10.06 26.29
C PRO A 38 4.20 -10.90 27.49
N GLU A 39 4.27 -12.21 27.31
CA GLU A 39 4.71 -13.12 28.38
C GLU A 39 6.15 -12.86 28.83
N GLY A 40 6.40 -12.86 30.12
CA GLY A 40 7.74 -12.78 30.70
C GLY A 40 8.32 -11.38 30.84
N VAL A 41 7.59 -10.34 30.42
CA VAL A 41 8.00 -8.94 30.56
C VAL A 41 8.01 -8.51 32.04
N LYS A 42 9.05 -7.75 32.42
CA LYS A 42 9.29 -7.28 33.79
C LYS A 42 9.60 -5.78 33.83
N PRO A 43 9.44 -5.12 34.96
CA PRO A 43 9.95 -3.76 35.16
C PRO A 43 11.44 -3.67 34.81
N GLY A 44 11.77 -2.65 34.04
CA GLY A 44 13.10 -2.41 33.45
C GLY A 44 13.29 -2.88 32.01
N ASP A 45 12.39 -3.73 31.49
CA ASP A 45 12.44 -4.17 30.09
C ASP A 45 11.99 -3.05 29.13
N GLU A 46 12.52 -3.05 27.90
CA GLU A 46 12.07 -2.18 26.83
C GLU A 46 11.07 -2.90 25.93
N LEU A 47 9.96 -2.22 25.59
CA LEU A 47 8.93 -2.68 24.68
C LEU A 47 8.73 -1.69 23.54
N GLU A 48 8.52 -2.21 22.33
CA GLU A 48 7.98 -1.43 21.23
C GLU A 48 6.44 -1.52 21.26
N VAL A 49 5.78 -0.40 21.48
CA VAL A 49 4.33 -0.30 21.63
C VAL A 49 3.77 0.81 20.74
N PHE A 50 2.56 0.62 20.27
CA PHE A 50 1.79 1.66 19.58
C PHE A 50 1.01 2.49 20.59
N ILE A 51 1.07 3.83 20.51
CA ILE A 51 0.37 4.74 21.42
C ILE A 51 -0.84 5.33 20.72
N TYR A 52 -2.01 5.17 21.33
CA TYR A 52 -3.25 5.78 20.85
C TYR A 52 -4.08 6.32 22.02
N LEU A 53 -5.24 6.92 21.76
CA LEU A 53 -6.12 7.46 22.79
C LEU A 53 -7.24 6.46 23.12
N ASP A 54 -7.46 6.18 24.42
CA ASP A 54 -8.58 5.39 24.88
C ASP A 54 -9.93 6.13 24.74
N GLN A 55 -11.03 5.57 25.24
CA GLN A 55 -12.35 6.19 25.15
C GLN A 55 -12.48 7.48 25.95
N GLU A 56 -11.62 7.68 26.96
CA GLU A 56 -11.55 8.89 27.79
C GLU A 56 -10.48 9.88 27.30
N GLU A 57 -9.98 9.68 26.07
CA GLU A 57 -8.96 10.50 25.41
C GLU A 57 -7.59 10.51 26.14
N ARG A 58 -7.29 9.47 26.91
CA ARG A 58 -5.99 9.31 27.59
C ARG A 58 -5.04 8.49 26.68
N PRO A 59 -3.76 8.84 26.64
CA PRO A 59 -2.76 7.99 25.97
C PRO A 59 -2.71 6.59 26.57
N VAL A 60 -2.79 5.57 25.73
CA VAL A 60 -2.72 4.16 26.10
C VAL A 60 -1.84 3.40 25.11
N ALA A 61 -1.09 2.44 25.61
CA ALA A 61 -0.21 1.61 24.80
C ALA A 61 -0.88 0.29 24.39
N THR A 62 -0.50 -0.22 23.24
CA THR A 62 -0.84 -1.57 22.79
C THR A 62 0.34 -2.22 22.06
N THR A 63 0.45 -3.54 22.15
CA THR A 63 1.34 -4.36 21.32
C THR A 63 0.65 -4.87 20.04
N GLU A 64 -0.63 -4.54 19.85
CA GLU A 64 -1.32 -4.79 18.58
C GLU A 64 -0.74 -3.92 17.46
N HIS A 65 -0.83 -4.44 16.23
CA HIS A 65 -0.35 -3.75 15.04
C HIS A 65 -1.54 -3.17 14.27
N PRO A 66 -1.80 -1.86 14.34
CA PRO A 66 -2.84 -1.23 13.55
C PRO A 66 -2.52 -1.32 12.04
N LEU A 67 -3.55 -1.23 11.21
CA LEU A 67 -3.43 -1.26 9.75
C LEU A 67 -2.74 -0.02 9.17
N CYS A 68 -2.65 1.05 9.94
CA CYS A 68 -2.02 2.31 9.58
C CYS A 68 -1.69 3.12 10.83
N LYS A 69 -0.85 4.14 10.67
CA LYS A 69 -0.44 5.08 11.71
C LYS A 69 -0.67 6.53 11.28
N VAL A 70 -0.44 7.46 12.18
CA VAL A 70 -0.48 8.89 11.86
C VAL A 70 0.53 9.22 10.76
N GLY A 71 0.07 9.94 9.73
CA GLY A 71 0.82 10.24 8.51
C GLY A 71 0.58 9.26 7.36
N ASP A 72 -0.12 8.14 7.59
CA ASP A 72 -0.38 7.16 6.54
C ASP A 72 -1.65 7.44 5.75
N PHE A 73 -1.60 7.04 4.47
CA PHE A 73 -2.80 6.80 3.67
C PHE A 73 -3.19 5.32 3.79
N ALA A 74 -4.47 5.07 4.02
CA ALA A 74 -5.00 3.72 4.20
C ALA A 74 -6.37 3.55 3.56
N TYR A 75 -6.70 2.30 3.21
CA TYR A 75 -8.03 1.90 2.75
C TYR A 75 -8.71 1.16 3.87
N LEU A 76 -9.69 1.81 4.52
CA LEU A 76 -10.31 1.33 5.75
C LEU A 76 -11.81 1.17 5.59
N GLU A 77 -12.35 0.10 6.19
CA GLU A 77 -13.78 -0.19 6.24
C GLU A 77 -14.45 0.61 7.36
N VAL A 78 -15.66 1.09 7.09
CA VAL A 78 -16.52 1.76 8.07
C VAL A 78 -17.21 0.70 8.94
N SER A 79 -16.85 0.62 10.21
CA SER A 79 -17.49 -0.26 11.20
C SER A 79 -18.90 0.22 11.54
N TRP A 80 -19.08 1.51 11.76
CA TRP A 80 -20.37 2.13 12.11
C TRP A 80 -20.35 3.64 11.87
N VAL A 81 -21.53 4.26 11.94
CA VAL A 81 -21.74 5.69 11.70
C VAL A 81 -22.67 6.25 12.75
N ASN A 82 -22.45 7.48 13.19
CA ASN A 82 -23.35 8.21 14.07
C ASN A 82 -23.63 9.65 13.55
N GLU A 83 -24.23 10.49 14.38
CA GLU A 83 -24.56 11.87 14.06
C GLU A 83 -23.36 12.81 13.90
N TYR A 84 -22.13 12.39 14.25
CA TYR A 84 -20.90 13.19 14.17
C TYR A 84 -19.99 12.78 13.02
N GLY A 85 -20.04 11.49 12.62
CA GLY A 85 -19.16 10.97 11.58
C GLY A 85 -19.19 9.46 11.44
N ALA A 86 -18.15 8.94 10.80
CA ALA A 86 -17.92 7.53 10.60
C ALA A 86 -16.76 7.03 11.47
N PHE A 87 -16.81 5.77 11.84
CA PHE A 87 -15.79 5.09 12.62
C PHE A 87 -15.23 3.96 11.77
N LEU A 88 -13.92 4.00 11.55
CA LEU A 88 -13.20 3.14 10.62
C LEU A 88 -12.41 2.09 11.39
N ASN A 89 -12.51 0.84 10.94
CA ASN A 89 -11.69 -0.24 11.47
C ASN A 89 -10.23 -0.04 11.02
N TRP A 90 -9.36 0.28 11.94
CA TRP A 90 -7.92 0.39 11.71
C TRP A 90 -7.10 -0.66 12.47
N GLY A 91 -7.77 -1.72 12.95
CA GLY A 91 -7.13 -2.86 13.60
C GLY A 91 -6.95 -2.74 15.11
N LEU A 92 -7.43 -1.66 15.73
CA LEU A 92 -7.42 -1.49 17.19
C LEU A 92 -8.85 -1.54 17.75
N MET A 93 -8.97 -1.73 19.09
CA MET A 93 -10.27 -1.82 19.75
C MET A 93 -11.10 -0.53 19.59
N LYS A 94 -10.48 0.65 19.66
CA LYS A 94 -11.14 1.93 19.40
C LYS A 94 -11.02 2.24 17.92
N ASP A 95 -12.13 2.25 17.21
CA ASP A 95 -12.17 2.63 15.79
C ASP A 95 -11.66 4.06 15.56
N LEU A 96 -11.08 4.29 14.38
CA LEU A 96 -10.58 5.59 13.95
C LEU A 96 -11.73 6.48 13.51
N PHE A 97 -11.87 7.65 14.11
CA PHE A 97 -12.95 8.58 13.81
C PHE A 97 -12.68 9.40 12.55
N CYS A 98 -13.68 9.51 11.67
CA CYS A 98 -13.71 10.40 10.51
C CYS A 98 -14.91 11.34 10.60
N PRO A 99 -14.74 12.56 11.09
CA PRO A 99 -15.85 13.53 11.25
C PRO A 99 -16.43 13.91 9.89
N PHE A 100 -17.71 14.30 9.86
CA PHE A 100 -18.37 14.67 8.61
C PHE A 100 -17.66 15.78 7.84
N ARG A 101 -17.01 16.71 8.54
CA ARG A 101 -16.21 17.79 7.92
C ARG A 101 -15.02 17.26 7.12
N GLU A 102 -14.53 16.04 7.43
CA GLU A 102 -13.42 15.39 6.77
C GLU A 102 -13.83 14.37 5.69
N GLN A 103 -15.14 14.18 5.48
CA GLN A 103 -15.66 13.32 4.43
C GLN A 103 -15.92 14.11 3.14
N LYS A 104 -15.58 13.54 1.96
CA LYS A 104 -15.96 14.11 0.65
C LYS A 104 -17.45 13.87 0.35
N LYS A 105 -17.94 12.71 0.72
CA LYS A 105 -19.35 12.32 0.72
C LYS A 105 -19.63 11.49 1.97
N ARG A 106 -20.88 11.41 2.39
CA ARG A 106 -21.28 10.63 3.57
C ARG A 106 -20.82 9.18 3.42
N MET A 107 -20.01 8.74 4.37
CA MET A 107 -19.54 7.36 4.45
C MET A 107 -20.67 6.44 4.93
N GLN A 108 -20.68 5.19 4.45
CA GLN A 108 -21.68 4.20 4.79
C GLN A 108 -21.03 2.99 5.45
N LYS A 109 -21.74 2.41 6.44
CA LYS A 109 -21.27 1.19 7.13
C LYS A 109 -21.03 0.05 6.14
N GLY A 110 -19.89 -0.66 6.31
CA GLY A 110 -19.47 -1.78 5.47
C GLY A 110 -18.81 -1.36 4.16
N GLU A 111 -18.80 -0.08 3.79
CA GLU A 111 -18.00 0.43 2.68
C GLU A 111 -16.61 0.81 3.14
N SER A 112 -15.64 0.75 2.22
CA SER A 112 -14.25 1.12 2.50
C SER A 112 -13.84 2.37 1.73
N TYR A 113 -13.00 3.20 2.35
CA TYR A 113 -12.57 4.48 1.81
C TYR A 113 -11.07 4.68 1.96
N ILE A 114 -10.46 5.37 0.99
CA ILE A 114 -9.10 5.88 1.15
C ILE A 114 -9.16 7.11 2.05
N VAL A 115 -8.38 7.06 3.12
CA VAL A 115 -8.25 8.13 4.10
C VAL A 115 -6.78 8.40 4.42
N HIS A 116 -6.51 9.61 4.90
CA HIS A 116 -5.25 9.97 5.54
C HIS A 116 -5.48 10.06 7.05
N VAL A 117 -4.56 9.52 7.84
CA VAL A 117 -4.61 9.54 9.31
C VAL A 117 -3.78 10.70 9.82
N HIS A 118 -4.35 11.57 10.65
CA HIS A 118 -3.65 12.72 11.19
C HIS A 118 -4.12 13.05 12.61
N ILE A 119 -3.37 13.90 13.29
CA ILE A 119 -3.79 14.50 14.55
C ILE A 119 -4.54 15.80 14.23
N ASP A 120 -5.77 15.90 14.69
CA ASP A 120 -6.58 17.11 14.53
C ASP A 120 -6.02 18.23 15.43
N GLU A 121 -5.70 19.37 14.85
CA GLU A 121 -5.00 20.46 15.54
C GLU A 121 -5.84 21.10 16.66
N GLU A 122 -7.18 21.06 16.56
CA GLU A 122 -8.07 21.63 17.56
C GLU A 122 -8.30 20.70 18.74
N SER A 123 -8.57 19.42 18.47
CA SER A 123 -8.93 18.44 19.50
C SER A 123 -7.78 17.56 19.96
N TYR A 124 -6.63 17.59 19.28
CA TYR A 124 -5.47 16.71 19.49
C TYR A 124 -5.79 15.22 19.41
N ARG A 125 -6.89 14.85 18.73
CA ARG A 125 -7.31 13.47 18.52
C ARG A 125 -6.74 12.92 17.22
N ILE A 126 -6.49 11.61 17.19
CA ILE A 126 -6.20 10.91 15.95
C ILE A 126 -7.49 10.79 15.16
N VAL A 127 -7.51 11.32 13.95
CA VAL A 127 -8.69 11.32 13.07
C VAL A 127 -8.31 10.94 11.64
N ALA A 128 -9.30 10.47 10.88
CA ALA A 128 -9.17 10.19 9.46
C ALA A 128 -9.78 11.31 8.62
N SER A 129 -9.18 11.60 7.47
CA SER A 129 -9.71 12.49 6.45
C SER A 129 -9.78 11.81 5.09
N ALA A 130 -10.96 11.82 4.45
CA ALA A 130 -11.11 11.42 3.05
C ALA A 130 -10.71 12.54 2.06
N LYS A 131 -10.39 13.73 2.55
CA LYS A 131 -9.90 14.88 1.76
C LYS A 131 -8.39 14.78 1.58
N ILE A 132 -7.93 13.63 1.10
CA ILE A 132 -6.53 13.21 1.09
C ILE A 132 -5.59 14.13 0.31
N GLU A 133 -6.12 14.92 -0.64
CA GLU A 133 -5.31 15.81 -1.47
C GLU A 133 -4.56 16.87 -0.67
N ARG A 134 -5.01 17.19 0.54
CA ARG A 134 -4.39 18.18 1.45
C ARG A 134 -3.10 17.67 2.11
N TYR A 135 -2.89 16.35 2.07
CA TYR A 135 -1.82 15.68 2.82
C TYR A 135 -0.70 15.17 1.90
N PHE A 136 -0.81 15.39 0.59
CA PHE A 136 0.30 15.11 -0.31
C PHE A 136 1.46 16.08 -0.06
N ALA A 137 2.68 15.59 -0.25
CA ALA A 137 3.86 16.42 -0.10
C ALA A 137 3.87 17.57 -1.13
N GLU A 138 4.10 18.79 -0.66
CA GLU A 138 4.16 19.99 -1.50
C GLU A 138 5.51 20.13 -2.23
N ARG A 139 6.58 19.50 -1.70
CA ARG A 139 7.90 19.53 -2.34
C ARG A 139 7.86 18.80 -3.68
N HIS A 140 8.65 19.28 -4.65
CA HIS A 140 8.78 18.59 -5.94
C HIS A 140 9.30 17.15 -5.72
N PRO A 141 8.64 16.13 -6.33
CA PRO A 141 9.07 14.75 -6.18
C PRO A 141 10.44 14.52 -6.83
N PHE A 142 11.27 13.74 -6.15
CA PHE A 142 12.60 13.39 -6.64
C PHE A 142 12.71 11.87 -6.77
N TYR A 143 12.41 11.37 -7.97
CA TYR A 143 12.51 9.95 -8.32
C TYR A 143 13.28 9.77 -9.62
N ASN A 144 13.98 8.65 -9.73
CA ASN A 144 14.64 8.24 -10.96
C ASN A 144 13.69 7.41 -11.85
N HIS A 145 13.88 7.52 -13.18
CA HIS A 145 13.18 6.64 -14.11
C HIS A 145 13.48 5.17 -13.80
N GLY A 146 12.43 4.33 -13.71
CA GLY A 146 12.54 2.91 -13.38
C GLY A 146 12.70 2.60 -11.88
N GLN A 147 12.73 3.61 -11.01
CA GLN A 147 12.77 3.38 -9.56
C GLN A 147 11.52 2.63 -9.10
N GLU A 148 11.71 1.54 -8.34
CA GLU A 148 10.62 0.81 -7.71
C GLU A 148 10.06 1.62 -6.54
N VAL A 149 8.73 1.64 -6.42
CA VAL A 149 7.98 2.38 -5.41
C VAL A 149 6.77 1.58 -4.95
N ASP A 150 6.29 1.88 -3.74
CA ASP A 150 5.05 1.35 -3.21
C ASP A 150 3.86 2.20 -3.69
N LEU A 151 2.81 1.52 -4.16
CA LEU A 151 1.60 2.16 -4.65
C LEU A 151 0.39 1.72 -3.83
N LEU A 152 -0.42 2.68 -3.40
CA LEU A 152 -1.78 2.45 -2.95
C LEU A 152 -2.75 2.94 -4.04
N VAL A 153 -3.54 2.04 -4.60
CA VAL A 153 -4.52 2.39 -5.64
C VAL A 153 -5.65 3.20 -4.99
N TRP A 154 -5.80 4.42 -5.46
CA TRP A 154 -6.74 5.38 -4.87
C TRP A 154 -8.08 5.42 -5.58
N GLN A 155 -8.06 5.59 -6.90
CA GLN A 155 -9.29 5.82 -7.67
C GLN A 155 -9.12 5.45 -9.13
N LYS A 156 -10.10 4.74 -9.72
CA LYS A 156 -10.20 4.57 -11.17
C LYS A 156 -10.73 5.86 -11.83
N THR A 157 -10.14 6.23 -12.96
CA THR A 157 -10.53 7.36 -13.81
C THR A 157 -10.60 6.91 -15.26
N GLU A 158 -11.08 7.77 -16.17
CA GLU A 158 -11.09 7.50 -17.61
C GLU A 158 -9.66 7.31 -18.19
N MET A 159 -8.65 7.97 -17.63
CA MET A 159 -7.27 7.88 -18.08
C MET A 159 -6.50 6.68 -17.50
N GLY A 160 -7.04 6.04 -16.47
CA GLY A 160 -6.37 4.96 -15.72
C GLY A 160 -6.60 5.07 -14.22
N PHE A 161 -5.62 4.69 -13.43
CA PHE A 161 -5.72 4.63 -11.97
C PHE A 161 -4.86 5.71 -11.31
N LYS A 162 -5.51 6.55 -10.49
CA LYS A 162 -4.78 7.38 -9.54
C LYS A 162 -4.22 6.51 -8.44
N VAL A 163 -2.97 6.74 -8.07
CA VAL A 163 -2.25 6.01 -7.02
C VAL A 163 -1.57 6.98 -6.07
N ILE A 164 -1.30 6.51 -4.86
CA ILE A 164 -0.47 7.20 -3.87
C ILE A 164 0.87 6.49 -3.86
N ILE A 165 1.94 7.22 -4.13
CA ILE A 165 3.32 6.73 -4.26
C ILE A 165 4.03 6.95 -2.93
N ASP A 166 4.64 5.85 -2.38
CA ASP A 166 5.46 5.86 -1.16
C ASP A 166 4.80 6.63 -0.01
N ASN A 167 3.45 6.52 0.10
CA ASN A 167 2.68 7.23 1.13
C ASN A 167 2.89 8.76 1.13
N CYS A 168 3.19 9.37 -0.03
CA CYS A 168 3.68 10.75 -0.09
C CYS A 168 3.12 11.56 -1.27
N TYR A 169 3.15 11.02 -2.49
CA TYR A 169 2.84 11.75 -3.71
C TYR A 169 1.69 11.13 -4.51
N PRO A 170 0.86 11.94 -5.18
CA PRO A 170 -0.10 11.42 -6.13
C PRO A 170 0.59 11.03 -7.44
N GLY A 171 0.15 9.94 -8.05
CA GLY A 171 0.60 9.47 -9.35
C GLY A 171 -0.53 8.93 -10.21
N LEU A 172 -0.21 8.62 -11.48
CA LEU A 172 -1.13 8.05 -12.44
C LEU A 172 -0.52 6.82 -13.11
N VAL A 173 -1.26 5.72 -13.10
CA VAL A 173 -1.01 4.54 -13.95
C VAL A 173 -2.01 4.59 -15.09
N TYR A 174 -1.55 4.71 -16.34
CA TYR A 174 -2.42 4.77 -17.51
C TYR A 174 -3.11 3.43 -17.77
N GLU A 175 -4.35 3.47 -18.27
CA GLU A 175 -5.18 2.28 -18.55
C GLU A 175 -4.49 1.32 -19.53
N ASP A 176 -3.79 1.82 -20.54
CA ASP A 176 -3.04 1.02 -21.52
C ASP A 176 -1.82 0.29 -20.95
N GLN A 177 -1.39 0.68 -19.72
CA GLN A 177 -0.28 0.04 -19.00
C GLN A 177 -0.77 -0.89 -17.88
N VAL A 178 -2.09 -1.03 -17.71
CA VAL A 178 -2.70 -1.91 -16.72
C VAL A 178 -3.00 -3.26 -17.35
N PHE A 179 -2.18 -4.26 -17.03
CA PHE A 179 -2.28 -5.62 -17.56
C PHE A 179 -2.85 -6.62 -16.57
N ARG A 180 -3.26 -6.16 -15.37
CA ARG A 180 -3.91 -6.95 -14.32
C ARG A 180 -5.11 -6.20 -13.77
N TYR A 181 -6.01 -6.93 -13.11
CA TYR A 181 -7.10 -6.27 -12.39
C TYR A 181 -6.54 -5.46 -11.22
N LEU A 182 -7.01 -4.22 -11.11
CA LEU A 182 -6.71 -3.32 -9.98
C LEU A 182 -8.03 -2.84 -9.38
N HIS A 183 -8.03 -2.80 -8.05
CA HIS A 183 -9.15 -2.27 -7.28
C HIS A 183 -8.65 -1.12 -6.38
N THR A 184 -9.55 -0.21 -6.04
CA THR A 184 -9.28 0.80 -5.01
C THR A 184 -8.90 0.11 -3.71
N GLY A 185 -7.80 0.54 -3.09
CA GLY A 185 -7.26 -0.05 -1.88
C GLY A 185 -6.13 -1.05 -2.10
N ASP A 186 -5.92 -1.53 -3.33
CA ASP A 186 -4.81 -2.44 -3.62
C ASP A 186 -3.45 -1.77 -3.31
N ARG A 187 -2.60 -2.51 -2.59
CA ARG A 187 -1.19 -2.14 -2.39
C ARG A 187 -0.32 -2.98 -3.32
N VAL A 188 0.41 -2.32 -4.18
CA VAL A 188 1.19 -2.97 -5.23
C VAL A 188 2.52 -2.26 -5.43
N LYS A 189 3.53 -3.00 -5.93
CA LYS A 189 4.75 -2.37 -6.43
C LYS A 189 4.52 -1.77 -7.81
N GLY A 190 5.12 -0.63 -8.04
CA GLY A 190 5.18 0.04 -9.33
C GLY A 190 6.54 0.64 -9.60
N TYR A 191 6.69 1.24 -10.77
CA TYR A 191 7.96 1.80 -11.23
C TYR A 191 7.71 3.19 -11.78
N ILE A 192 8.55 4.13 -11.42
CA ILE A 192 8.48 5.50 -11.93
C ILE A 192 8.77 5.51 -13.44
N ASN A 193 7.80 5.95 -14.22
CA ASN A 193 8.00 6.16 -15.65
C ASN A 193 8.55 7.57 -15.93
N THR A 194 7.89 8.60 -15.41
CA THR A 194 8.31 9.99 -15.61
C THR A 194 7.86 10.86 -14.44
N VAL A 195 8.75 11.71 -13.96
CA VAL A 195 8.40 12.87 -13.15
C VAL A 195 8.32 14.07 -14.10
N ARG A 196 7.15 14.65 -14.25
CA ARG A 196 6.91 15.78 -15.14
C ARG A 196 7.39 17.10 -14.52
N PRO A 197 7.68 18.13 -15.34
CA PRO A 197 8.07 19.45 -14.83
C PRO A 197 7.03 20.10 -13.90
N ASP A 198 5.75 19.76 -14.05
CA ASP A 198 4.64 20.22 -13.19
C ASP A 198 4.50 19.41 -11.89
N GLY A 199 5.44 18.49 -11.61
CA GLY A 199 5.46 17.66 -10.42
C GLY A 199 4.55 16.42 -10.48
N LYS A 200 3.78 16.21 -11.56
CA LYS A 200 2.99 14.99 -11.73
C LYS A 200 3.87 13.80 -12.02
N ILE A 201 3.47 12.63 -11.53
CA ILE A 201 4.24 11.40 -11.66
C ILE A 201 3.45 10.38 -12.46
N ASP A 202 4.03 9.93 -13.56
CA ASP A 202 3.52 8.80 -14.33
C ASP A 202 4.22 7.52 -13.82
N VAL A 203 3.42 6.49 -13.55
CA VAL A 203 3.87 5.23 -12.96
C VAL A 203 3.45 4.07 -13.85
N THR A 204 4.21 3.01 -13.87
CA THR A 204 3.89 1.73 -14.51
C THR A 204 3.91 0.59 -13.51
N LEU A 205 3.12 -0.47 -13.76
CA LEU A 205 3.07 -1.65 -12.90
C LEU A 205 4.11 -2.71 -13.24
N GLN A 206 4.86 -2.48 -14.28
CA GLN A 206 5.90 -3.42 -14.74
C GLN A 206 7.25 -2.69 -14.79
N PRO A 207 8.35 -3.38 -14.49
CA PRO A 207 9.68 -2.82 -14.68
C PRO A 207 9.84 -2.25 -16.10
N THR A 208 10.57 -1.18 -16.26
CA THR A 208 10.77 -0.54 -17.56
C THR A 208 12.02 -1.05 -18.25
N GLY A 209 12.00 -1.11 -19.57
CA GLY A 209 13.19 -1.37 -20.40
C GLY A 209 13.66 -2.81 -20.48
N ARG A 210 14.98 -3.00 -20.41
CA ARG A 210 15.64 -4.32 -20.61
C ARG A 210 15.30 -5.30 -19.47
N GLN A 211 15.18 -4.82 -18.24
CA GLN A 211 14.87 -5.65 -17.08
C GLN A 211 13.50 -6.33 -17.24
N GLN A 212 12.48 -5.58 -17.63
CA GLN A 212 11.15 -6.14 -17.91
C GLN A 212 11.19 -7.30 -18.93
N THR A 213 12.00 -7.13 -19.98
CA THR A 213 12.13 -8.17 -21.01
C THR A 213 12.82 -9.41 -20.45
N LEU A 214 13.86 -9.25 -19.66
CA LEU A 214 14.61 -10.37 -19.08
C LEU A 214 13.76 -11.14 -18.08
N ASP A 215 13.10 -10.45 -17.15
CA ASP A 215 12.24 -11.06 -16.14
C ASP A 215 11.09 -11.83 -16.78
N PHE A 216 10.48 -11.27 -17.82
CA PHE A 216 9.42 -11.96 -18.55
C PHE A 216 9.94 -13.09 -19.44
N SER A 217 11.16 -13.01 -20.00
CA SER A 217 11.78 -14.12 -20.74
C SER A 217 11.93 -15.36 -19.87
N GLU A 218 12.38 -15.21 -18.62
CA GLU A 218 12.50 -16.34 -17.68
C GLU A 218 11.11 -16.88 -17.29
N THR A 219 10.14 -16.01 -17.06
CA THR A 219 8.75 -16.40 -16.79
C THR A 219 8.14 -17.19 -17.96
N LEU A 220 8.35 -16.73 -19.20
CA LEU A 220 7.87 -17.40 -20.40
C LEU A 220 8.56 -18.76 -20.62
N LEU A 221 9.86 -18.83 -20.34
CA LEU A 221 10.61 -20.09 -20.41
C LEU A 221 10.10 -21.11 -19.38
N GLN A 222 9.84 -20.67 -18.16
CA GLN A 222 9.27 -21.53 -17.12
C GLN A 222 7.86 -22.00 -17.50
N TYR A 223 7.02 -21.10 -18.01
CA TYR A 223 5.68 -21.44 -18.52
C TYR A 223 5.76 -22.54 -19.58
N LEU A 224 6.68 -22.46 -20.55
CA LEU A 224 6.85 -23.48 -21.57
C LEU A 224 7.23 -24.83 -20.96
N LYS A 225 8.17 -24.85 -20.00
CA LYS A 225 8.57 -26.07 -19.30
C LYS A 225 7.40 -26.74 -18.59
N ASP A 226 6.56 -25.96 -17.95
CA ASP A 226 5.43 -26.44 -17.15
C ASP A 226 4.22 -26.87 -18.02
N ASN A 227 4.18 -26.42 -19.29
CA ASN A 227 3.04 -26.66 -20.21
C ASN A 227 3.44 -27.49 -21.44
N GLY A 228 4.30 -28.48 -21.27
CA GLY A 228 4.62 -29.45 -22.32
C GLY A 228 5.53 -28.90 -23.43
N GLY A 229 6.24 -27.81 -23.19
CA GLY A 229 7.24 -27.23 -24.09
C GLY A 229 6.67 -26.38 -25.23
N VAL A 230 5.36 -26.15 -25.29
CA VAL A 230 4.72 -25.41 -26.39
C VAL A 230 3.79 -24.33 -25.86
N CYS A 231 3.66 -23.26 -26.66
CA CYS A 231 2.65 -22.20 -26.45
C CYS A 231 2.09 -21.79 -27.81
N ASP A 232 0.78 -21.74 -27.91
CA ASP A 232 0.01 -21.38 -29.10
C ASP A 232 0.00 -19.86 -29.40
N LEU A 233 0.67 -19.06 -28.55
CA LEU A 233 0.87 -17.64 -28.78
C LEU A 233 2.28 -17.39 -29.34
N GLY A 234 2.35 -16.67 -30.46
CA GLY A 234 3.57 -16.25 -31.13
C GLY A 234 3.66 -14.73 -31.29
N ASP A 235 4.58 -14.27 -32.12
CA ASP A 235 4.81 -12.86 -32.39
C ASP A 235 3.65 -12.19 -33.16
N ARG A 236 2.82 -12.98 -33.87
CA ARG A 236 1.66 -12.54 -34.64
C ARG A 236 0.35 -12.59 -33.85
N SER A 237 0.32 -13.23 -32.70
CA SER A 237 -0.87 -13.40 -31.86
C SER A 237 -1.49 -12.07 -31.45
N ASP A 238 -2.78 -12.07 -31.17
CA ASP A 238 -3.52 -10.88 -30.77
C ASP A 238 -3.03 -10.34 -29.43
N ALA A 239 -3.10 -9.02 -29.28
CA ALA A 239 -2.62 -8.34 -28.06
C ALA A 239 -3.48 -8.69 -26.84
N GLU A 240 -4.79 -8.89 -27.02
CA GLU A 240 -5.71 -9.24 -25.95
C GLU A 240 -5.49 -10.67 -25.46
N ASP A 241 -5.17 -11.62 -26.35
CA ASP A 241 -4.86 -13.00 -25.98
C ASP A 241 -3.57 -13.07 -25.14
N ILE A 242 -2.53 -12.33 -25.57
CA ILE A 242 -1.28 -12.19 -24.83
C ILE A 242 -1.53 -11.55 -23.47
N LYS A 243 -2.28 -10.46 -23.41
CA LYS A 243 -2.63 -9.76 -22.18
C LYS A 243 -3.40 -10.69 -21.22
N ARG A 244 -4.40 -11.42 -21.73
CA ARG A 244 -5.23 -12.32 -20.92
C ARG A 244 -4.41 -13.46 -20.30
N ARG A 245 -3.45 -14.04 -21.05
CA ARG A 245 -2.67 -15.19 -20.58
C ARG A 245 -1.46 -14.81 -19.74
N PHE A 246 -0.74 -13.76 -20.13
CA PHE A 246 0.56 -13.42 -19.55
C PHE A 246 0.58 -12.08 -18.80
N GLN A 247 -0.49 -11.29 -18.86
CA GLN A 247 -0.58 -9.98 -18.22
C GLN A 247 0.56 -9.00 -18.60
N VAL A 248 1.03 -9.10 -19.86
CA VAL A 248 2.05 -8.23 -20.44
C VAL A 248 1.58 -7.63 -21.76
N SER A 249 2.24 -6.54 -22.19
CA SER A 249 1.99 -5.97 -23.51
C SER A 249 2.55 -6.85 -24.63
N LYS A 250 1.94 -6.80 -25.82
CA LYS A 250 2.46 -7.48 -27.02
C LYS A 250 3.92 -7.11 -27.32
N LYS A 251 4.32 -5.86 -27.05
CA LYS A 251 5.69 -5.37 -27.22
C LYS A 251 6.69 -6.11 -26.31
N VAL A 252 6.32 -6.32 -25.05
CA VAL A 252 7.14 -7.07 -24.06
C VAL A 252 7.21 -8.52 -24.47
N TYR A 253 6.07 -9.13 -24.82
CA TYR A 253 5.99 -10.51 -25.29
C TYR A 253 6.90 -10.78 -26.49
N LYS A 254 6.82 -9.93 -27.54
CA LYS A 254 7.70 -10.04 -28.72
C LYS A 254 9.18 -9.89 -28.41
N ARG A 255 9.54 -8.99 -27.51
CA ARG A 255 10.94 -8.84 -27.07
C ARG A 255 11.45 -10.08 -26.34
N ALA A 256 10.63 -10.68 -25.47
CA ALA A 256 10.96 -11.90 -24.75
C ALA A 256 11.13 -13.08 -25.70
N ILE A 257 10.22 -13.29 -26.66
CA ILE A 257 10.38 -14.30 -27.73
C ILE A 257 11.72 -14.08 -28.47
N GLY A 258 12.00 -12.84 -28.86
CA GLY A 258 13.25 -12.51 -29.57
C GLY A 258 14.50 -12.74 -28.73
N ASP A 259 14.43 -12.55 -27.41
CA ASP A 259 15.52 -12.86 -26.47
C ASP A 259 15.74 -14.38 -26.36
N LEU A 260 14.68 -15.13 -26.06
CA LEU A 260 14.73 -16.60 -25.92
C LEU A 260 15.18 -17.28 -27.22
N TYR A 261 14.72 -16.78 -28.38
CA TYR A 261 15.13 -17.30 -29.70
C TYR A 261 16.63 -17.06 -29.96
N ARG A 262 17.15 -15.88 -29.65
CA ARG A 262 18.60 -15.57 -29.76
C ARG A 262 19.45 -16.43 -28.83
N ARG A 263 18.93 -16.76 -27.66
CA ARG A 263 19.54 -17.68 -26.68
C ARG A 263 19.40 -19.14 -27.09
N ARG A 264 18.72 -19.45 -28.22
CA ARG A 264 18.45 -20.79 -28.71
C ARG A 264 17.70 -21.70 -27.74
N LEU A 265 16.81 -21.11 -26.95
CA LEU A 265 15.98 -21.80 -25.97
C LEU A 265 14.61 -22.17 -26.53
N ILE A 266 14.16 -21.47 -27.57
CA ILE A 266 12.89 -21.72 -28.25
C ILE A 266 13.00 -21.64 -29.77
N ASN A 267 12.07 -22.31 -30.44
CA ASN A 267 11.77 -22.16 -31.86
C ASN A 267 10.46 -21.36 -32.04
N ILE A 268 10.43 -20.52 -33.08
CA ILE A 268 9.21 -19.81 -33.47
C ILE A 268 8.55 -20.62 -34.59
N THR A 269 7.27 -20.96 -34.42
CA THR A 269 6.48 -21.72 -35.38
C THR A 269 5.34 -20.86 -35.93
N ASP A 270 4.66 -21.32 -36.97
CA ASP A 270 3.51 -20.60 -37.55
C ASP A 270 2.34 -20.46 -36.56
N GLY A 271 2.21 -21.37 -35.61
CA GLY A 271 1.15 -21.41 -34.59
C GLY A 271 1.56 -20.94 -33.20
N GLY A 272 2.83 -20.52 -32.99
CA GLY A 272 3.26 -20.13 -31.64
C GLY A 272 4.76 -20.26 -31.42
N ILE A 273 5.15 -20.75 -30.24
CA ILE A 273 6.55 -20.99 -29.85
C ILE A 273 6.68 -22.35 -29.19
N ALA A 274 7.85 -22.99 -29.33
CA ALA A 274 8.18 -24.29 -28.73
C ALA A 274 9.58 -24.27 -28.14
N LEU A 275 9.83 -25.04 -27.08
CA LEU A 275 11.18 -25.30 -26.57
C LEU A 275 12.04 -26.02 -27.64
N VAL A 276 13.34 -25.75 -27.62
CA VAL A 276 14.32 -26.45 -28.47
C VAL A 276 14.58 -27.86 -27.93
#